data_230b8b0c298d302f36c13c449ec0732e
#
_entry.id   230b8b0c298d302f36c13c449ec0732e
#
_cell.length_a   1.000
_cell.length_b   1.000
_cell.length_c   1.000
_cell.angle_alpha   90.00
_cell.angle_beta   90.00
_cell.angle_gamma   90.00
#
_symmetry.space_group_name_H-M   'P 1'
#
loop_
_entity.id
_entity.type
_entity.pdbx_description
1 polymer ?
#
loop_
_entity_poly.entity_id
_entity_poly.type
_entity_poly.pdbx_seq_one_letter_code
_entity_poly.pdbx_strand_id
1 'polypeptide(L)'
;MIGIMAPASHSAPARLTPAAIVLLSYCAAFLVSKYVGLFPGYAIDDYQIISRQHEGEQIAFFLTQGRYGTALIDFLLQGSSLNMLSFSVISLIASMLFSGLFFATVLAPAADTSRAALASIAAVLGAHSYYTEYVTFRQSALPMSMMFALVWLAALSYRKAISSDGNRAMNLILATLAGGGAMGFNQLAVCYCAAAVLYIHLQLLLRDPSVANRRLLGALLRATLYSATTGAVLIGVNVLLSACLRLALDIPTDDRASVLAMSQLGERAGQLATLIPQLLYRAETVASPLAKLTSLAAITILFIPLRASELRVSLVALYFLLAGIAITVVPVTLSSTWWPVPRTLISFAFVLAGTAVLLLSREKPRRQIAATALFVVSALLFCAHSNSLLLNQQRLNRWDIAQAQAIALRAAADHPAVSGKIAIAGAHWYHSLAPGIAQGDMNTSAMAIGWAVDALFDESTGTDLSVRSAPELAPACEGRQPFPAKDSMIEVDGEVLVCM
;
A
#
# COMPACT_ATOMS: atom_id res chain seq x y z
N MET A 1 -42.81 55.64 16.41
CA MET A 1 -42.11 54.49 17.06
C MET A 1 -41.30 53.78 15.97
N ILE A 2 -40.00 54.06 15.95
CA ILE A 2 -39.06 53.43 15.02
C ILE A 2 -38.49 52.19 15.73
N GLY A 3 -38.91 50.96 15.27
CA GLY A 3 -38.41 49.73 15.79
C GLY A 3 -36.96 49.51 15.37
N ILE A 4 -36.04 49.56 16.31
CA ILE A 4 -34.63 49.21 16.12
C ILE A 4 -34.58 47.69 15.97
N MET A 5 -34.33 47.21 14.72
CA MET A 5 -34.00 45.78 14.45
C MET A 5 -32.69 45.46 15.18
N ALA A 6 -32.75 44.51 16.09
CA ALA A 6 -31.55 43.94 16.70
C ALA A 6 -30.68 43.28 15.64
N PRO A 7 -29.33 43.45 15.67
CA PRO A 7 -28.46 42.82 14.71
C PRO A 7 -28.53 41.29 14.83
N ALA A 8 -28.70 40.64 13.68
CA ALA A 8 -28.67 39.17 13.59
C ALA A 8 -27.38 38.63 14.25
N SER A 9 -27.52 37.78 15.22
CA SER A 9 -26.41 37.10 15.87
C SER A 9 -25.62 36.33 14.80
N HIS A 10 -24.42 36.79 14.47
CA HIS A 10 -23.47 36.01 13.66
C HIS A 10 -23.21 34.70 14.37
N SER A 11 -23.82 33.63 13.89
CA SER A 11 -23.50 32.28 14.34
C SER A 11 -22.00 32.04 14.12
N ALA A 12 -21.27 31.75 15.18
CA ALA A 12 -19.85 31.44 15.10
C ALA A 12 -19.66 30.30 14.07
N PRO A 13 -18.65 30.38 13.19
CA PRO A 13 -18.44 29.37 12.18
C PRO A 13 -18.28 27.99 12.82
N ALA A 14 -19.03 27.02 12.31
CA ALA A 14 -19.05 25.66 12.85
C ALA A 14 -17.62 25.10 12.85
N ARG A 15 -17.09 24.79 14.03
CA ARG A 15 -15.72 24.27 14.18
C ARG A 15 -15.67 22.83 13.69
N LEU A 16 -14.73 22.51 12.77
CA LEU A 16 -14.51 21.15 12.28
C LEU A 16 -14.23 20.19 13.46
N THR A 17 -14.83 18.99 13.38
CA THR A 17 -14.56 17.90 14.34
C THR A 17 -13.16 17.31 14.12
N PRO A 18 -12.53 16.69 15.13
CA PRO A 18 -11.25 16.01 14.96
C PRO A 18 -11.26 14.98 13.83
N ALA A 19 -12.35 14.23 13.68
CA ALA A 19 -12.50 13.26 12.59
C ALA A 19 -12.52 13.93 11.21
N ALA A 20 -13.22 15.06 11.07
CA ALA A 20 -13.23 15.83 9.83
C ALA A 20 -11.85 16.40 9.50
N ILE A 21 -11.08 16.85 10.51
CA ILE A 21 -9.68 17.31 10.31
C ILE A 21 -8.81 16.18 9.79
N VAL A 22 -8.88 14.97 10.40
CA VAL A 22 -8.11 13.81 9.93
C VAL A 22 -8.48 13.47 8.49
N LEU A 23 -9.79 13.35 8.20
CA LEU A 23 -10.26 13.00 6.85
C LEU A 23 -9.79 14.01 5.80
N LEU A 24 -10.07 15.29 6.01
CA LEU A 24 -9.74 16.33 5.03
C LEU A 24 -8.23 16.49 4.82
N SER A 25 -7.44 16.49 5.90
CA SER A 25 -5.99 16.63 5.79
C SER A 25 -5.34 15.41 5.16
N TYR A 26 -5.82 14.20 5.47
CA TYR A 26 -5.39 12.97 4.82
C TYR A 26 -5.69 12.99 3.32
N CYS A 27 -6.95 13.27 2.93
CA CYS A 27 -7.35 13.28 1.53
C CYS A 27 -6.62 14.35 0.73
N ALA A 28 -6.43 15.56 1.29
CA ALA A 28 -5.68 16.63 0.63
C ALA A 28 -4.22 16.23 0.40
N ALA A 29 -3.53 15.68 1.41
CA ALA A 29 -2.15 15.25 1.29
C ALA A 29 -2.01 14.03 0.36
N PHE A 30 -2.96 13.09 0.40
CA PHE A 30 -3.01 11.96 -0.52
C PHE A 30 -3.12 12.44 -1.97
N LEU A 31 -4.08 13.34 -2.24
CA LEU A 31 -4.29 13.89 -3.58
C LEU A 31 -3.04 14.62 -4.08
N VAL A 32 -2.49 15.55 -3.27
CA VAL A 32 -1.28 16.32 -3.65
C VAL A 32 -0.08 15.41 -3.90
N SER A 33 0.08 14.35 -3.13
CA SER A 33 1.22 13.43 -3.26
C SER A 33 1.07 12.40 -4.36
N LYS A 34 -0.15 12.12 -4.83
CA LYS A 34 -0.44 10.99 -5.72
C LYS A 34 -1.27 11.37 -6.95
N TYR A 35 -1.51 12.67 -7.19
CA TYR A 35 -2.31 13.14 -8.33
C TYR A 35 -1.74 12.68 -9.68
N VAL A 36 -0.42 12.50 -9.78
CA VAL A 36 0.22 11.97 -10.99
C VAL A 36 -0.29 10.57 -11.35
N GLY A 37 -0.66 9.75 -10.35
CA GLY A 37 -1.27 8.45 -10.57
C GLY A 37 -2.68 8.48 -11.19
N LEU A 38 -3.33 9.65 -11.29
CA LEU A 38 -4.59 9.82 -12.03
C LEU A 38 -4.37 9.83 -13.56
N PHE A 39 -3.14 10.07 -14.02
CA PHE A 39 -2.81 10.08 -15.45
C PHE A 39 -2.33 8.71 -15.93
N PRO A 40 -2.49 8.40 -17.23
CA PRO A 40 -2.08 7.13 -17.80
C PRO A 40 -0.60 6.81 -17.56
N GLY A 41 -0.33 5.57 -17.26
CA GLY A 41 0.98 4.97 -17.04
C GLY A 41 0.78 3.58 -16.44
N TYR A 42 1.40 2.55 -17.00
CA TYR A 42 1.20 1.16 -16.62
C TYR A 42 2.45 0.62 -15.91
N ALA A 43 2.23 -0.16 -14.87
CA ALA A 43 3.25 -1.05 -14.30
C ALA A 43 3.26 -2.38 -15.05
N ILE A 44 4.26 -3.19 -14.79
CA ILE A 44 4.43 -4.49 -15.45
C ILE A 44 3.19 -5.40 -15.29
N ASP A 45 2.57 -5.42 -14.11
CA ASP A 45 1.40 -6.26 -13.85
C ASP A 45 0.13 -5.75 -14.55
N ASP A 46 0.07 -4.47 -14.90
CA ASP A 46 -1.09 -3.91 -15.61
C ASP A 46 -1.18 -4.46 -17.04
N TYR A 47 -0.04 -4.81 -17.65
CA TYR A 47 0.00 -5.41 -18.98
C TYR A 47 -0.62 -6.80 -19.03
N GLN A 48 -0.62 -7.58 -17.93
CA GLN A 48 -1.35 -8.84 -17.87
C GLN A 48 -2.87 -8.66 -18.06
N ILE A 49 -3.40 -7.53 -17.57
CA ILE A 49 -4.83 -7.21 -17.70
C ILE A 49 -5.15 -6.71 -19.11
N ILE A 50 -4.21 -6.02 -19.76
CA ILE A 50 -4.40 -5.47 -21.10
C ILE A 50 -4.46 -6.59 -22.15
N SER A 51 -3.59 -7.57 -22.07
CA SER A 51 -3.42 -8.61 -23.09
C SER A 51 -4.62 -9.53 -23.29
N ARG A 52 -5.54 -9.62 -22.31
CA ARG A 52 -6.70 -10.53 -22.30
C ARG A 52 -6.42 -11.99 -22.69
N GLN A 53 -5.18 -12.33 -23.04
CA GLN A 53 -4.79 -13.67 -23.49
C GLN A 53 -4.94 -14.72 -22.37
N HIS A 54 -5.07 -14.27 -21.12
CA HIS A 54 -5.07 -15.10 -19.92
C HIS A 54 -6.29 -14.88 -19.01
N GLU A 55 -7.47 -14.53 -19.56
CA GLU A 55 -8.65 -14.18 -18.75
C GLU A 55 -9.02 -15.24 -17.68
N GLY A 56 -8.90 -16.54 -17.97
CA GLY A 56 -9.15 -17.60 -16.99
C GLY A 56 -8.00 -17.83 -16.00
N GLU A 57 -6.76 -17.58 -16.42
CA GLU A 57 -5.56 -17.81 -15.62
C GLU A 57 -5.43 -16.79 -14.48
N GLN A 58 -5.91 -15.57 -14.67
CA GLN A 58 -5.87 -14.52 -13.65
C GLN A 58 -6.78 -14.83 -12.46
N ILE A 59 -7.97 -15.36 -12.70
CA ILE A 59 -8.89 -15.77 -11.63
C ILE A 59 -8.20 -16.87 -10.78
N ALA A 60 -7.62 -17.88 -11.45
CA ALA A 60 -6.86 -18.93 -10.78
C ALA A 60 -5.68 -18.35 -9.99
N PHE A 61 -4.90 -17.43 -10.57
CA PHE A 61 -3.78 -16.75 -9.92
C PHE A 61 -4.20 -16.00 -8.64
N PHE A 62 -5.29 -15.23 -8.66
CA PHE A 62 -5.78 -14.56 -7.46
C PHE A 62 -6.27 -15.55 -6.39
N LEU A 63 -6.91 -16.64 -6.79
CA LEU A 63 -7.35 -17.67 -5.87
C LEU A 63 -6.18 -18.43 -5.23
N THR A 64 -5.10 -18.73 -5.98
CA THR A 64 -3.88 -19.34 -5.42
C THR A 64 -3.27 -18.47 -4.33
N GLN A 65 -3.37 -17.14 -4.46
CA GLN A 65 -2.88 -16.17 -3.47
C GLN A 65 -3.85 -15.90 -2.32
N GLY A 66 -5.03 -16.54 -2.29
CA GLY A 66 -6.05 -16.26 -1.27
C GLY A 66 -6.77 -14.92 -1.43
N ARG A 67 -6.76 -14.35 -2.64
CA ARG A 67 -7.41 -13.07 -3.00
C ARG A 67 -8.75 -13.31 -3.68
N TYR A 68 -9.62 -14.09 -3.06
CA TYR A 68 -10.91 -14.49 -3.62
C TYR A 68 -11.84 -13.31 -3.96
N GLY A 69 -11.75 -12.20 -3.24
CA GLY A 69 -12.50 -10.98 -3.57
C GLY A 69 -12.02 -10.34 -4.87
N THR A 70 -10.70 -10.33 -5.12
CA THR A 70 -10.12 -9.86 -6.39
C THR A 70 -10.50 -10.80 -7.54
N ALA A 71 -10.41 -12.12 -7.32
CA ALA A 71 -10.86 -13.12 -8.28
C ALA A 71 -12.35 -12.97 -8.64
N LEU A 72 -13.20 -12.66 -7.66
CA LEU A 72 -14.62 -12.38 -7.89
C LEU A 72 -14.82 -11.13 -8.77
N ILE A 73 -14.07 -10.06 -8.54
CA ILE A 73 -14.14 -8.86 -9.41
C ILE A 73 -13.77 -9.25 -10.84
N ASP A 74 -12.66 -9.93 -11.00
CA ASP A 74 -12.18 -10.34 -12.34
C ASP A 74 -13.21 -11.24 -13.04
N PHE A 75 -13.78 -12.22 -12.34
CA PHE A 75 -14.85 -13.07 -12.84
C PHE A 75 -16.08 -12.27 -13.27
N LEU A 76 -16.52 -11.27 -12.50
CA LEU A 76 -17.68 -10.43 -12.82
C LEU A 76 -17.43 -9.52 -14.04
N LEU A 77 -16.19 -9.18 -14.33
CA LEU A 77 -15.78 -8.38 -15.47
C LEU A 77 -15.50 -9.25 -16.72
N GLN A 78 -15.33 -10.54 -16.54
CA GLN A 78 -15.05 -11.48 -17.64
C GLN A 78 -16.16 -11.45 -18.71
N GLY A 79 -15.76 -11.39 -19.97
CA GLY A 79 -16.69 -11.30 -21.10
C GLY A 79 -17.33 -9.91 -21.30
N SER A 80 -17.02 -8.93 -20.45
CA SER A 80 -17.41 -7.54 -20.66
C SER A 80 -16.33 -6.76 -21.42
N SER A 81 -16.65 -5.57 -21.91
CA SER A 81 -15.63 -4.63 -22.42
C SER A 81 -14.84 -3.94 -21.35
N LEU A 82 -15.17 -4.17 -20.07
CA LEU A 82 -14.52 -3.56 -18.90
C LEU A 82 -13.51 -4.53 -18.28
N ASN A 83 -12.48 -3.98 -17.68
CA ASN A 83 -11.50 -4.69 -16.86
C ASN A 83 -11.16 -3.87 -15.59
N MET A 84 -10.32 -4.38 -14.72
CA MET A 84 -9.94 -3.67 -13.48
C MET A 84 -9.31 -2.29 -13.75
N LEU A 85 -8.59 -2.13 -14.87
CA LEU A 85 -7.96 -0.86 -15.26
C LEU A 85 -9.00 0.22 -15.61
N SER A 86 -10.15 -0.18 -16.17
CA SER A 86 -11.25 0.73 -16.49
C SER A 86 -11.76 1.50 -15.26
N PHE A 87 -11.59 0.94 -14.08
CA PHE A 87 -12.01 1.53 -12.80
C PHE A 87 -10.87 2.21 -12.04
N SER A 88 -9.64 2.25 -12.58
CA SER A 88 -8.45 2.66 -11.84
C SER A 88 -8.57 4.05 -11.20
N VAL A 89 -9.05 5.06 -11.93
CA VAL A 89 -9.17 6.45 -11.44
C VAL A 89 -10.23 6.57 -10.35
N ILE A 90 -11.45 6.06 -10.60
CA ILE A 90 -12.53 6.12 -9.61
C ILE A 90 -12.16 5.31 -8.36
N SER A 91 -11.48 4.19 -8.51
CA SER A 91 -11.02 3.34 -7.41
C SER A 91 -9.91 3.97 -6.61
N LEU A 92 -9.01 4.73 -7.24
CA LEU A 92 -8.00 5.50 -6.52
C LEU A 92 -8.63 6.56 -5.62
N ILE A 93 -9.64 7.29 -6.14
CA ILE A 93 -10.42 8.27 -5.36
C ILE A 93 -11.18 7.56 -4.23
N ALA A 94 -11.82 6.43 -4.51
CA ALA A 94 -12.51 5.64 -3.50
C ALA A 94 -11.54 5.10 -2.42
N SER A 95 -10.35 4.62 -2.80
CA SER A 95 -9.31 4.21 -1.85
C SER A 95 -8.88 5.35 -0.93
N MET A 96 -8.69 6.55 -1.48
CA MET A 96 -8.39 7.76 -0.70
C MET A 96 -9.50 8.06 0.32
N LEU A 97 -10.77 8.02 -0.11
CA LEU A 97 -11.90 8.33 0.75
C LEU A 97 -12.09 7.26 1.84
N PHE A 98 -12.09 5.98 1.50
CA PHE A 98 -12.33 4.91 2.46
C PHE A 98 -11.16 4.73 3.44
N SER A 99 -9.92 4.87 3.00
CA SER A 99 -8.77 4.89 3.91
C SER A 99 -8.80 6.12 4.81
N GLY A 100 -9.15 7.30 4.29
CA GLY A 100 -9.35 8.52 5.09
C GLY A 100 -10.45 8.37 6.12
N LEU A 101 -11.59 7.75 5.78
CA LEU A 101 -12.68 7.44 6.71
C LEU A 101 -12.23 6.43 7.78
N PHE A 102 -11.46 5.41 7.41
CA PHE A 102 -10.87 4.48 8.36
C PHE A 102 -9.99 5.21 9.37
N PHE A 103 -9.03 6.03 8.91
CA PHE A 103 -8.14 6.77 9.80
C PHE A 103 -8.89 7.80 10.65
N ALA A 104 -9.86 8.51 10.08
CA ALA A 104 -10.73 9.41 10.83
C ALA A 104 -11.53 8.68 11.92
N THR A 105 -11.99 7.46 11.63
CA THR A 105 -12.71 6.62 12.59
C THR A 105 -11.79 6.15 13.72
N VAL A 106 -10.56 5.71 13.41
CA VAL A 106 -9.67 5.09 14.39
C VAL A 106 -8.86 6.13 15.16
N LEU A 107 -8.29 7.13 14.48
CA LEU A 107 -7.37 8.11 15.07
C LEU A 107 -8.05 9.30 15.74
N ALA A 108 -9.39 9.50 15.58
CA ALA A 108 -10.07 10.65 16.18
C ALA A 108 -9.82 10.72 17.69
N PRO A 109 -9.02 11.69 18.19
CA PRO A 109 -8.66 11.78 19.59
C PRO A 109 -9.80 12.40 20.42
N ALA A 110 -9.58 12.49 21.73
CA ALA A 110 -10.40 13.33 22.60
C ALA A 110 -10.34 14.81 22.18
N ALA A 111 -11.33 15.60 22.55
CA ALA A 111 -11.60 16.96 22.05
C ALA A 111 -10.44 17.98 22.21
N ASP A 112 -9.48 17.72 23.10
CA ASP A 112 -8.46 18.71 23.51
C ASP A 112 -7.15 18.67 22.73
N THR A 113 -7.09 17.90 21.64
CA THR A 113 -5.87 17.78 20.82
C THR A 113 -5.72 18.97 19.87
N SER A 114 -4.49 19.49 19.72
CA SER A 114 -4.17 20.54 18.75
C SER A 114 -4.60 20.12 17.33
N ARG A 115 -5.47 20.93 16.73
CA ARG A 115 -5.97 20.68 15.36
C ARG A 115 -4.87 20.70 14.33
N ALA A 116 -3.91 21.63 14.48
CA ALA A 116 -2.78 21.76 13.57
C ALA A 116 -1.87 20.52 13.63
N ALA A 117 -1.58 20.02 14.85
CA ALA A 117 -0.79 18.79 15.01
C ALA A 117 -1.52 17.58 14.44
N LEU A 118 -2.82 17.45 14.67
CA LEU A 118 -3.63 16.36 14.13
C LEU A 118 -3.68 16.41 12.59
N ALA A 119 -3.85 17.61 12.02
CA ALA A 119 -3.83 17.81 10.57
C ALA A 119 -2.47 17.43 9.96
N SER A 120 -1.35 17.83 10.60
CA SER A 120 -0.01 17.50 10.10
C SER A 120 0.30 16.01 10.16
N ILE A 121 -0.12 15.30 11.20
CA ILE A 121 0.02 13.83 11.30
C ILE A 121 -0.82 13.13 10.22
N ALA A 122 -2.06 13.56 10.02
CA ALA A 122 -2.93 13.06 8.98
C ALA A 122 -2.35 13.33 7.57
N ALA A 123 -1.69 14.48 7.39
CA ALA A 123 -1.01 14.81 6.15
C ALA A 123 0.21 13.88 5.89
N VAL A 124 1.02 13.57 6.92
CA VAL A 124 2.12 12.58 6.79
C VAL A 124 1.55 11.23 6.37
N LEU A 125 0.45 10.79 6.99
CA LEU A 125 -0.19 9.51 6.69
C LEU A 125 -0.70 9.47 5.24
N GLY A 126 -1.36 10.54 4.75
CA GLY A 126 -1.84 10.63 3.37
C GLY A 126 -0.74 10.74 2.34
N ALA A 127 0.36 11.43 2.68
CA ALA A 127 1.51 11.62 1.80
C ALA A 127 2.47 10.43 1.76
N HIS A 128 2.41 9.52 2.75
CA HIS A 128 3.39 8.45 2.92
C HIS A 128 3.61 7.64 1.64
N SER A 129 4.87 7.48 1.27
CA SER A 129 5.26 6.96 -0.06
C SER A 129 5.05 5.46 -0.23
N TYR A 130 4.89 4.68 0.85
CA TYR A 130 4.58 3.25 0.75
C TYR A 130 3.24 2.99 0.05
N TYR A 131 2.27 3.89 0.21
CA TYR A 131 1.02 3.80 -0.54
C TYR A 131 1.20 4.13 -2.03
N THR A 132 2.24 4.88 -2.39
CA THR A 132 2.51 5.25 -3.78
C THR A 132 2.77 4.02 -4.66
N GLU A 133 3.39 2.99 -4.10
CA GLU A 133 3.63 1.74 -4.82
C GLU A 133 2.32 1.05 -5.24
N TYR A 134 1.24 1.14 -4.43
CA TYR A 134 -0.07 0.65 -4.87
C TYR A 134 -0.69 1.49 -5.99
N VAL A 135 -0.42 2.79 -6.00
CA VAL A 135 -0.93 3.69 -7.03
C VAL A 135 -0.28 3.41 -8.38
N THR A 136 0.94 2.88 -8.39
CA THR A 136 1.64 2.50 -9.63
C THR A 136 1.02 1.29 -10.30
N PHE A 137 0.48 0.34 -9.54
CA PHE A 137 -0.21 -0.87 -10.02
C PHE A 137 -1.70 -0.60 -10.15
N ARG A 138 -2.14 -0.14 -11.31
CA ARG A 138 -3.53 0.29 -11.56
C ARG A 138 -4.55 -0.82 -11.38
N GLN A 139 -4.20 -2.04 -11.75
CA GLN A 139 -5.04 -3.22 -11.51
C GLN A 139 -5.38 -3.41 -10.03
N SER A 140 -4.50 -2.98 -9.14
CA SER A 140 -4.71 -3.10 -7.69
C SER A 140 -5.64 -2.02 -7.11
N ALA A 141 -5.97 -0.96 -7.86
CA ALA A 141 -6.73 0.17 -7.33
C ALA A 141 -8.16 -0.24 -6.89
N LEU A 142 -8.86 -1.04 -7.70
CA LEU A 142 -10.22 -1.50 -7.37
C LEU A 142 -10.24 -2.46 -6.17
N PRO A 143 -9.41 -3.52 -6.11
CA PRO A 143 -9.28 -4.36 -4.92
C PRO A 143 -8.91 -3.56 -3.65
N MET A 144 -8.01 -2.59 -3.75
CA MET A 144 -7.62 -1.75 -2.61
C MET A 144 -8.75 -0.87 -2.12
N SER A 145 -9.56 -0.31 -3.01
CA SER A 145 -10.72 0.49 -2.61
C SER A 145 -11.74 -0.34 -1.85
N MET A 146 -12.01 -1.56 -2.30
CA MET A 146 -12.90 -2.52 -1.62
C MET A 146 -12.33 -2.97 -0.28
N MET A 147 -11.03 -3.26 -0.22
CA MET A 147 -10.35 -3.58 1.03
C MET A 147 -10.53 -2.46 2.06
N PHE A 148 -10.24 -1.19 1.70
CA PHE A 148 -10.38 -0.08 2.65
C PHE A 148 -11.81 0.21 3.05
N ALA A 149 -12.78 0.05 2.16
CA ALA A 149 -14.20 0.17 2.49
C ALA A 149 -14.59 -0.84 3.59
N LEU A 150 -14.17 -2.09 3.45
CA LEU A 150 -14.45 -3.16 4.39
C LEU A 150 -13.63 -3.02 5.69
N VAL A 151 -12.37 -2.61 5.62
CA VAL A 151 -11.55 -2.29 6.82
C VAL A 151 -12.18 -1.15 7.62
N TRP A 152 -12.68 -0.10 6.95
CA TRP A 152 -13.42 0.97 7.61
C TRP A 152 -14.69 0.46 8.29
N LEU A 153 -15.49 -0.34 7.59
CA LEU A 153 -16.71 -0.93 8.15
C LEU A 153 -16.38 -1.83 9.36
N ALA A 154 -15.30 -2.63 9.29
CA ALA A 154 -14.83 -3.46 10.40
C ALA A 154 -14.45 -2.61 11.62
N ALA A 155 -13.67 -1.54 11.43
CA ALA A 155 -13.26 -0.64 12.50
C ALA A 155 -14.45 0.11 13.13
N LEU A 156 -15.40 0.57 12.30
CA LEU A 156 -16.63 1.24 12.76
C LEU A 156 -17.50 0.29 13.59
N SER A 157 -17.70 -0.93 13.10
CA SER A 157 -18.49 -1.96 13.79
C SER A 157 -17.81 -2.38 15.09
N TYR A 158 -16.47 -2.56 15.08
CA TYR A 158 -15.73 -2.87 16.29
C TYR A 158 -15.85 -1.76 17.35
N ARG A 159 -15.72 -0.48 16.97
CA ARG A 159 -15.94 0.64 17.91
C ARG A 159 -17.34 0.65 18.50
N LYS A 160 -18.36 0.40 17.69
CA LYS A 160 -19.75 0.28 18.20
C LYS A 160 -19.89 -0.88 19.17
N ALA A 161 -19.23 -2.02 18.93
CA ALA A 161 -19.29 -3.18 19.82
C ALA A 161 -18.71 -2.91 21.22
N ILE A 162 -17.72 -2.01 21.34
CA ILE A 162 -17.07 -1.69 22.62
C ILE A 162 -17.65 -0.44 23.30
N SER A 163 -18.44 0.40 22.60
CA SER A 163 -19.03 1.64 23.13
C SER A 163 -20.39 1.43 23.80
N SER A 164 -20.78 0.23 24.15
CA SER A 164 -22.04 -0.12 24.83
C SER A 164 -23.36 0.31 24.12
N ASP A 165 -23.29 1.02 23.01
CA ASP A 165 -24.45 1.57 22.31
C ASP A 165 -24.98 0.62 21.23
N GLY A 166 -25.41 -0.59 21.60
CA GLY A 166 -25.99 -1.49 20.62
C GLY A 166 -25.78 -2.98 20.88
N ASN A 167 -26.25 -3.81 19.95
CA ASN A 167 -26.05 -5.26 20.00
C ASN A 167 -24.58 -5.61 19.76
N ARG A 168 -23.83 -5.78 20.85
CA ARG A 168 -22.40 -6.10 20.85
C ARG A 168 -22.06 -7.30 19.98
N ALA A 169 -22.84 -8.37 20.07
CA ALA A 169 -22.60 -9.60 19.32
C ALA A 169 -22.73 -9.35 17.81
N MET A 170 -23.79 -8.68 17.38
CA MET A 170 -24.01 -8.33 15.97
C MET A 170 -22.86 -7.45 15.42
N ASN A 171 -22.44 -6.44 16.18
CA ASN A 171 -21.35 -5.57 15.76
C ASN A 171 -20.01 -6.29 15.67
N LEU A 172 -19.72 -7.28 16.55
CA LEU A 172 -18.52 -8.13 16.44
C LEU A 172 -18.60 -9.06 15.23
N ILE A 173 -19.78 -9.64 14.95
CA ILE A 173 -19.99 -10.45 13.73
C ILE A 173 -19.74 -9.60 12.48
N LEU A 174 -20.34 -8.40 12.42
CA LEU A 174 -20.13 -7.48 11.27
C LEU A 174 -18.66 -7.08 11.12
N ALA A 175 -17.95 -6.80 12.22
CA ALA A 175 -16.52 -6.49 12.19
C ALA A 175 -15.70 -7.67 11.64
N THR A 176 -16.02 -8.89 12.06
CA THR A 176 -15.33 -10.11 11.59
C THR A 176 -15.62 -10.40 10.12
N LEU A 177 -16.88 -10.31 9.69
CA LEU A 177 -17.26 -10.53 8.29
C LEU A 177 -16.64 -9.48 7.37
N ALA A 178 -16.69 -8.20 7.77
CA ALA A 178 -16.07 -7.13 6.99
C ALA A 178 -14.55 -7.27 6.94
N GLY A 179 -13.88 -7.57 8.05
CA GLY A 179 -12.43 -7.78 8.10
C GLY A 179 -12.01 -9.01 7.28
N GLY A 180 -12.74 -10.13 7.38
CA GLY A 180 -12.50 -11.34 6.58
C GLY A 180 -12.72 -11.08 5.09
N GLY A 181 -13.79 -10.38 4.72
CA GLY A 181 -14.03 -9.95 3.34
C GLY A 181 -12.92 -9.05 2.80
N ALA A 182 -12.42 -8.11 3.62
CA ALA A 182 -11.31 -7.24 3.25
C ALA A 182 -10.03 -8.04 2.89
N MET A 183 -9.73 -9.11 3.62
CA MET A 183 -8.59 -9.99 3.32
C MET A 183 -8.72 -10.68 1.97
N GLY A 184 -9.93 -10.98 1.50
CA GLY A 184 -10.17 -11.54 0.17
C GLY A 184 -9.77 -10.60 -0.97
N PHE A 185 -9.71 -9.29 -0.72
CA PHE A 185 -9.19 -8.33 -1.69
C PHE A 185 -7.69 -8.08 -1.51
N ASN A 186 -7.23 -7.94 -0.27
CA ASN A 186 -5.82 -7.81 0.04
C ASN A 186 -5.52 -8.24 1.48
N GLN A 187 -4.57 -9.15 1.64
CA GLN A 187 -4.21 -9.74 2.94
C GLN A 187 -3.68 -8.72 3.96
N LEU A 188 -3.24 -7.54 3.52
CA LEU A 188 -2.83 -6.44 4.42
C LEU A 188 -3.96 -5.90 5.30
N ALA A 189 -5.21 -6.21 4.98
CA ALA A 189 -6.35 -5.88 5.82
C ALA A 189 -6.18 -6.37 7.26
N VAL A 190 -5.51 -7.53 7.46
CA VAL A 190 -5.25 -8.07 8.81
C VAL A 190 -4.38 -7.12 9.63
N CYS A 191 -3.34 -6.51 9.04
CA CYS A 191 -2.47 -5.57 9.74
C CYS A 191 -3.23 -4.31 10.18
N TYR A 192 -4.08 -3.77 9.31
CA TYR A 192 -4.92 -2.62 9.64
C TYR A 192 -5.95 -2.94 10.73
N CYS A 193 -6.65 -4.06 10.62
CA CYS A 193 -7.64 -4.48 11.61
C CYS A 193 -7.00 -4.75 12.98
N ALA A 194 -5.89 -5.52 13.02
CA ALA A 194 -5.20 -5.84 14.26
C ALA A 194 -4.61 -4.58 14.92
N ALA A 195 -3.94 -3.71 14.16
CA ALA A 195 -3.39 -2.47 14.68
C ALA A 195 -4.49 -1.49 15.13
N ALA A 196 -5.64 -1.44 14.45
CA ALA A 196 -6.78 -0.62 14.86
C ALA A 196 -7.38 -1.10 16.18
N VAL A 197 -7.57 -2.41 16.35
CA VAL A 197 -8.04 -3.01 17.60
C VAL A 197 -7.09 -2.68 18.75
N LEU A 198 -5.78 -2.87 18.55
CA LEU A 198 -4.76 -2.52 19.53
C LEU A 198 -4.84 -1.04 19.90
N TYR A 199 -4.84 -0.14 18.90
CA TYR A 199 -4.90 1.30 19.10
C TYR A 199 -6.14 1.73 19.90
N ILE A 200 -7.31 1.23 19.52
CA ILE A 200 -8.57 1.57 20.19
C ILE A 200 -8.53 1.18 21.68
N HIS A 201 -8.04 -0.03 22.00
CA HIS A 201 -7.91 -0.46 23.40
C HIS A 201 -6.89 0.37 24.18
N LEU A 202 -5.77 0.75 23.57
CA LEU A 202 -4.78 1.62 24.22
C LEU A 202 -5.32 3.04 24.40
N GLN A 203 -6.13 3.56 23.47
CA GLN A 203 -6.80 4.84 23.62
C GLN A 203 -7.81 4.82 24.78
N LEU A 204 -8.60 3.76 24.92
CA LEU A 204 -9.50 3.56 26.05
C LEU A 204 -8.73 3.47 27.37
N LEU A 205 -7.63 2.74 27.39
CA LEU A 205 -6.75 2.63 28.56
C LEU A 205 -6.23 4.00 29.02
N LEU A 206 -5.87 4.88 28.10
CA LEU A 206 -5.40 6.24 28.42
C LEU A 206 -6.53 7.15 28.95
N ARG A 207 -7.77 6.89 28.56
CA ARG A 207 -8.95 7.65 29.03
C ARG A 207 -9.42 7.22 30.42
N ASP A 208 -9.06 6.02 30.86
CA ASP A 208 -9.46 5.49 32.16
C ASP A 208 -8.40 5.81 33.25
N PRO A 209 -8.63 6.84 34.10
CA PRO A 209 -7.71 7.19 35.16
C PRO A 209 -7.68 6.15 36.30
N SER A 210 -8.68 5.27 36.39
CA SER A 210 -8.80 4.29 37.48
C SER A 210 -7.81 3.13 37.36
N VAL A 211 -7.22 2.91 36.16
CA VAL A 211 -6.21 1.89 35.95
C VAL A 211 -4.90 2.33 36.59
N ALA A 212 -4.63 1.84 37.79
CA ALA A 212 -3.37 2.08 38.49
C ALA A 212 -2.17 1.56 37.67
N ASN A 213 -1.02 2.19 37.80
CA ASN A 213 0.21 1.79 37.09
C ASN A 213 0.59 0.31 37.32
N ARG A 214 0.28 -0.25 38.49
CA ARG A 214 0.48 -1.68 38.79
C ARG A 214 -0.35 -2.62 37.89
N ARG A 215 -1.46 -2.15 37.31
CA ARG A 215 -2.34 -2.92 36.39
C ARG A 215 -2.06 -2.61 34.91
N LEU A 216 -1.13 -1.69 34.63
CA LEU A 216 -0.85 -1.24 33.25
C LEU A 216 -0.41 -2.41 32.38
N LEU A 217 0.53 -3.24 32.85
CA LEU A 217 1.03 -4.38 32.09
C LEU A 217 -0.10 -5.36 31.72
N GLY A 218 -0.97 -5.69 32.68
CA GLY A 218 -2.11 -6.58 32.43
C GLY A 218 -3.13 -5.99 31.43
N ALA A 219 -3.26 -4.65 31.40
CA ALA A 219 -4.13 -3.98 30.42
C ALA A 219 -3.49 -3.97 29.02
N LEU A 220 -2.17 -3.76 28.92
CA LEU A 220 -1.41 -3.85 27.68
C LEU A 220 -1.47 -5.27 27.10
N LEU A 221 -1.24 -6.30 27.92
CA LEU A 221 -1.34 -7.69 27.51
C LEU A 221 -2.77 -8.04 27.01
N ARG A 222 -3.82 -7.57 27.67
CA ARG A 222 -5.21 -7.75 27.18
C ARG A 222 -5.44 -7.08 25.84
N ALA A 223 -4.97 -5.85 25.64
CA ALA A 223 -5.07 -5.15 24.36
C ALA A 223 -4.37 -5.95 23.23
N THR A 224 -3.19 -6.51 23.52
CA THR A 224 -2.46 -7.38 22.57
C THR A 224 -3.23 -8.67 22.29
N LEU A 225 -3.81 -9.29 23.34
CA LEU A 225 -4.60 -10.50 23.15
C LEU A 225 -5.80 -10.24 22.23
N TYR A 226 -6.53 -9.14 22.41
CA TYR A 226 -7.64 -8.78 21.50
C TYR A 226 -7.15 -8.55 20.06
N SER A 227 -6.04 -7.84 19.89
CA SER A 227 -5.43 -7.61 18.58
C SER A 227 -4.97 -8.92 17.92
N ALA A 228 -4.24 -9.76 18.65
CA ALA A 228 -3.76 -11.05 18.16
C ALA A 228 -4.91 -12.01 17.83
N THR A 229 -5.94 -12.07 18.68
CA THR A 229 -7.15 -12.87 18.42
C THR A 229 -7.86 -12.38 17.16
N THR A 230 -7.98 -11.06 16.97
CA THR A 230 -8.55 -10.49 15.74
C THR A 230 -7.74 -10.93 14.52
N GLY A 231 -6.42 -10.78 14.56
CA GLY A 231 -5.54 -11.23 13.46
C GLY A 231 -5.69 -12.72 13.18
N ALA A 232 -5.65 -13.56 14.22
CA ALA A 232 -5.77 -15.02 14.07
C ALA A 232 -7.14 -15.44 13.48
N VAL A 233 -8.24 -14.82 13.93
CA VAL A 233 -9.59 -15.09 13.40
C VAL A 233 -9.66 -14.70 11.92
N LEU A 234 -9.19 -13.52 11.55
CA LEU A 234 -9.23 -13.05 10.15
C LEU A 234 -8.37 -13.93 9.24
N ILE A 235 -7.17 -14.31 9.67
CA ILE A 235 -6.30 -15.25 8.93
C ILE A 235 -7.01 -16.60 8.80
N GLY A 236 -7.57 -17.13 9.89
CA GLY A 236 -8.28 -18.40 9.88
C GLY A 236 -9.46 -18.40 8.90
N VAL A 237 -10.28 -17.34 8.90
CA VAL A 237 -11.39 -17.17 7.95
C VAL A 237 -10.87 -17.12 6.51
N ASN A 238 -9.81 -16.36 6.24
CA ASN A 238 -9.24 -16.25 4.90
C ASN A 238 -8.67 -17.58 4.40
N VAL A 239 -7.91 -18.28 5.25
CA VAL A 239 -7.34 -19.59 4.91
C VAL A 239 -8.44 -20.62 4.63
N LEU A 240 -9.48 -20.67 5.47
CA LEU A 240 -10.60 -21.59 5.30
C LEU A 240 -11.36 -21.32 3.99
N LEU A 241 -11.75 -20.06 3.73
CA LEU A 241 -12.46 -19.71 2.51
C LEU A 241 -11.62 -19.96 1.26
N SER A 242 -10.34 -19.61 1.29
CA SER A 242 -9.42 -19.85 0.17
C SER A 242 -9.22 -21.34 -0.08
N ALA A 243 -9.10 -22.16 0.97
CA ALA A 243 -8.98 -23.61 0.84
C ALA A 243 -10.26 -24.23 0.26
N CYS A 244 -11.43 -23.83 0.76
CA CYS A 244 -12.72 -24.30 0.23
C CYS A 244 -12.90 -23.96 -1.25
N LEU A 245 -12.59 -22.74 -1.66
CA LEU A 245 -12.72 -22.31 -3.06
C LEU A 245 -11.73 -23.04 -3.97
N ARG A 246 -10.48 -23.20 -3.55
CA ARG A 246 -9.47 -23.94 -4.33
C ARG A 246 -9.83 -25.41 -4.50
N LEU A 247 -10.28 -26.06 -3.43
CA LEU A 247 -10.75 -27.45 -3.50
C LEU A 247 -11.96 -27.61 -4.43
N ALA A 248 -12.91 -26.64 -4.38
CA ALA A 248 -14.10 -26.68 -5.24
C ALA A 248 -13.77 -26.45 -6.72
N LEU A 249 -12.68 -25.74 -7.04
CA LEU A 249 -12.29 -25.35 -8.40
C LEU A 249 -11.03 -26.10 -8.90
N ASP A 250 -10.50 -27.05 -8.13
CA ASP A 250 -9.28 -27.82 -8.43
C ASP A 250 -8.06 -26.93 -8.74
N ILE A 251 -7.88 -25.86 -7.94
CA ILE A 251 -6.80 -24.90 -8.13
C ILE A 251 -5.65 -25.18 -7.15
N PRO A 252 -4.37 -25.28 -7.60
CA PRO A 252 -3.21 -25.53 -6.74
C PRO A 252 -2.93 -24.38 -5.78
N THR A 253 -2.10 -24.61 -4.77
CA THR A 253 -1.56 -23.56 -3.89
C THR A 253 -0.37 -22.88 -4.55
N ASP A 254 -0.25 -21.55 -4.38
CA ASP A 254 0.96 -20.79 -4.71
C ASP A 254 1.98 -20.95 -3.56
N ASP A 255 3.25 -21.07 -3.89
CA ASP A 255 4.36 -21.12 -2.92
C ASP A 255 4.42 -19.86 -2.04
N ARG A 256 3.97 -18.71 -2.55
CA ARG A 256 3.88 -17.45 -1.78
C ARG A 256 2.86 -17.51 -0.64
N ALA A 257 1.88 -18.39 -0.73
CA ALA A 257 0.90 -18.64 0.33
C ALA A 257 1.39 -19.66 1.36
N SER A 258 2.56 -20.26 1.17
CA SER A 258 3.12 -21.24 2.08
C SER A 258 3.74 -20.57 3.33
N VAL A 259 3.73 -21.31 4.45
CA VAL A 259 4.23 -20.82 5.75
C VAL A 259 5.72 -21.14 5.88
N LEU A 260 6.45 -20.22 6.52
CA LEU A 260 7.87 -20.33 6.84
C LEU A 260 8.20 -21.67 7.53
N ALA A 261 9.21 -22.38 7.04
CA ALA A 261 9.74 -23.56 7.70
C ALA A 261 10.55 -23.18 8.96
N MET A 262 10.49 -24.00 10.00
CA MET A 262 11.22 -23.77 11.26
C MET A 262 12.74 -23.65 11.05
N SER A 263 13.31 -24.33 10.06
CA SER A 263 14.71 -24.26 9.68
C SER A 263 15.16 -22.88 9.19
N GLN A 264 14.24 -22.06 8.70
CA GLN A 264 14.52 -20.73 8.15
C GLN A 264 14.43 -19.61 9.20
N LEU A 265 14.08 -19.89 10.45
CA LEU A 265 13.88 -18.87 11.49
C LEU A 265 15.13 -18.04 11.77
N GLY A 266 16.32 -18.65 11.74
CA GLY A 266 17.60 -17.93 11.96
C GLY A 266 17.89 -16.93 10.86
N GLU A 267 17.69 -17.32 9.60
CA GLU A 267 17.83 -16.44 8.45
C GLU A 267 16.81 -15.30 8.52
N ARG A 268 15.55 -15.60 8.86
CA ARG A 268 14.48 -14.63 8.97
C ARG A 268 14.75 -13.58 10.05
N ALA A 269 15.35 -13.97 11.17
CA ALA A 269 15.78 -13.04 12.21
C ALA A 269 16.84 -12.05 11.69
N GLY A 270 17.82 -12.51 10.91
CA GLY A 270 18.80 -11.66 10.23
C GLY A 270 18.17 -10.69 9.23
N GLN A 271 17.22 -11.18 8.44
CA GLN A 271 16.46 -10.36 7.48
C GLN A 271 15.63 -9.28 8.19
N LEU A 272 14.99 -9.59 9.32
CA LEU A 272 14.26 -8.61 10.14
C LEU A 272 15.19 -7.55 10.74
N ALA A 273 16.40 -7.94 11.17
CA ALA A 273 17.39 -7.01 11.71
C ALA A 273 17.82 -5.96 10.67
N THR A 274 17.73 -6.25 9.37
CA THR A 274 17.96 -5.29 8.29
C THR A 274 16.69 -4.50 7.93
N LEU A 275 15.54 -5.12 7.97
CA LEU A 275 14.26 -4.49 7.60
C LEU A 275 13.83 -3.42 8.60
N ILE A 276 13.96 -3.66 9.91
CA ILE A 276 13.52 -2.68 10.92
C ILE A 276 14.23 -1.34 10.79
N PRO A 277 15.57 -1.25 10.65
CA PRO A 277 16.25 0.00 10.33
C PRO A 277 15.80 0.66 9.02
N GLN A 278 15.47 -0.15 7.98
CA GLN A 278 14.91 0.38 6.74
C GLN A 278 13.57 1.07 6.99
N LEU A 279 12.65 0.43 7.69
CA LEU A 279 11.37 1.04 8.07
C LEU A 279 11.55 2.38 8.79
N LEU A 280 12.51 2.44 9.72
CA LEU A 280 12.63 3.57 10.63
C LEU A 280 13.41 4.75 10.03
N TYR A 281 14.57 4.52 9.41
CA TYR A 281 15.47 5.63 9.05
C TYR A 281 16.34 5.42 7.80
N ARG A 282 16.58 4.18 7.35
CA ARG A 282 17.44 3.95 6.19
C ARG A 282 16.77 4.35 4.87
N ALA A 283 17.61 4.62 3.86
CA ALA A 283 17.15 4.86 2.50
C ALA A 283 16.44 3.63 1.93
N GLU A 284 15.38 3.86 1.22
CA GLU A 284 14.68 2.89 0.37
C GLU A 284 14.33 3.56 -0.94
N THR A 285 14.11 2.77 -1.98
CA THR A 285 13.71 3.29 -3.29
C THR A 285 12.47 4.18 -3.21
N VAL A 286 11.52 3.80 -2.36
CA VAL A 286 10.22 4.48 -2.24
C VAL A 286 10.14 5.49 -1.11
N ALA A 287 11.17 5.64 -0.25
CA ALA A 287 11.09 6.53 0.89
C ALA A 287 12.41 7.22 1.20
N SER A 288 12.37 8.55 1.22
CA SER A 288 13.51 9.38 1.61
C SER A 288 13.90 9.18 3.08
N PRO A 289 15.20 8.95 3.40
CA PRO A 289 15.67 8.91 4.79
C PRO A 289 15.30 10.18 5.56
N LEU A 290 15.38 11.33 4.91
CA LEU A 290 15.06 12.62 5.54
C LEU A 290 13.59 12.72 5.95
N ALA A 291 12.66 12.23 5.12
CA ALA A 291 11.23 12.18 5.47
C ALA A 291 10.97 11.26 6.67
N LYS A 292 11.64 10.12 6.75
CA LYS A 292 11.55 9.20 7.90
C LYS A 292 12.14 9.82 9.16
N LEU A 293 13.35 10.38 9.06
CA LEU A 293 14.03 11.00 10.19
C LEU A 293 13.28 12.21 10.77
N THR A 294 12.67 13.03 9.92
CA THR A 294 11.83 14.15 10.40
C THR A 294 10.57 13.68 11.12
N SER A 295 9.92 12.60 10.63
CA SER A 295 8.80 11.96 11.33
C SER A 295 9.24 11.39 12.70
N LEU A 296 10.36 10.68 12.74
CA LEU A 296 10.89 10.13 13.98
C LEU A 296 11.32 11.21 14.97
N ALA A 297 11.96 12.30 14.51
CA ALA A 297 12.31 13.43 15.35
C ALA A 297 11.07 14.09 15.96
N ALA A 298 9.99 14.25 15.18
CA ALA A 298 8.72 14.75 15.68
C ALA A 298 8.15 13.85 16.79
N ILE A 299 8.13 12.55 16.57
CA ILE A 299 7.68 11.55 17.55
C ILE A 299 8.58 11.60 18.78
N THR A 300 9.91 11.64 18.62
CA THR A 300 10.87 11.69 19.74
C THR A 300 10.66 12.92 20.60
N ILE A 301 10.43 14.11 20.03
CA ILE A 301 10.10 15.33 20.79
C ILE A 301 8.86 15.13 21.67
N LEU A 302 7.87 14.42 21.16
CA LEU A 302 6.64 14.11 21.90
C LEU A 302 6.88 13.01 22.96
N PHE A 303 7.85 12.12 22.77
CA PHE A 303 8.12 11.00 23.69
C PHE A 303 8.79 11.42 24.99
N ILE A 304 9.54 12.52 25.04
CA ILE A 304 10.33 12.91 26.21
C ILE A 304 9.39 13.31 27.37
N PRO A 305 9.21 12.47 28.40
CA PRO A 305 8.35 12.83 29.52
C PRO A 305 9.06 13.88 30.39
N LEU A 306 8.39 15.01 30.69
CA LEU A 306 8.89 16.01 31.67
C LEU A 306 8.29 15.80 33.06
N ARG A 307 7.25 14.96 33.16
CA ARG A 307 6.53 14.67 34.41
C ARG A 307 6.24 13.19 34.52
N ALA A 308 6.17 12.68 35.75
CA ALA A 308 5.81 11.29 36.01
C ALA A 308 4.43 10.90 35.44
N SER A 309 3.49 11.86 35.38
CA SER A 309 2.16 11.64 34.77
C SER A 309 2.19 11.45 33.26
N GLU A 310 3.22 11.93 32.58
CA GLU A 310 3.42 11.78 31.13
C GLU A 310 4.05 10.41 30.78
N LEU A 311 4.77 9.80 31.74
CA LEU A 311 5.47 8.52 31.56
C LEU A 311 4.48 7.42 31.13
N ARG A 312 3.27 7.37 31.68
CA ARG A 312 2.25 6.38 31.31
C ARG A 312 1.87 6.50 29.82
N VAL A 313 1.67 7.72 29.32
CA VAL A 313 1.33 7.97 27.92
C VAL A 313 2.47 7.55 27.02
N SER A 314 3.70 7.92 27.37
CA SER A 314 4.91 7.53 26.64
C SER A 314 5.08 6.00 26.60
N LEU A 315 4.89 5.30 27.71
CA LEU A 315 4.98 3.83 27.75
C LEU A 315 3.91 3.17 26.87
N VAL A 316 2.66 3.66 26.90
CA VAL A 316 1.57 3.14 26.06
C VAL A 316 1.84 3.41 24.58
N ALA A 317 2.34 4.59 24.23
CA ALA A 317 2.68 4.94 22.86
C ALA A 317 3.89 4.15 22.35
N LEU A 318 4.92 3.93 23.19
CA LEU A 318 6.06 3.06 22.86
C LEU A 318 5.60 1.62 22.63
N TYR A 319 4.72 1.14 23.50
CA TYR A 319 4.15 -0.18 23.36
C TYR A 319 3.38 -0.32 22.03
N PHE A 320 2.56 0.67 21.67
CA PHE A 320 1.86 0.68 20.38
C PHE A 320 2.82 0.69 19.20
N LEU A 321 3.90 1.48 19.27
CA LEU A 321 4.92 1.52 18.22
C LEU A 321 5.57 0.15 18.02
N LEU A 322 6.03 -0.48 19.09
CA LEU A 322 6.73 -1.78 19.04
C LEU A 322 5.78 -2.91 18.56
N ALA A 323 4.61 -3.01 19.18
CA ALA A 323 3.61 -4.00 18.79
C ALA A 323 3.07 -3.75 17.37
N GLY A 324 2.90 -2.49 16.98
CA GLY A 324 2.49 -2.10 15.63
C GLY A 324 3.52 -2.44 14.56
N ILE A 325 4.83 -2.25 14.85
CA ILE A 325 5.91 -2.73 13.98
C ILE A 325 5.81 -4.25 13.82
N ALA A 326 5.66 -4.99 14.94
CA ALA A 326 5.49 -6.44 14.89
C ALA A 326 4.28 -6.85 14.03
N ILE A 327 3.11 -6.23 14.22
CA ILE A 327 1.91 -6.48 13.40
C ILE A 327 2.20 -6.21 11.92
N THR A 328 2.92 -5.15 11.59
CA THR A 328 3.26 -4.79 10.21
C THR A 328 4.16 -5.82 9.54
N VAL A 329 5.17 -6.33 10.25
CA VAL A 329 6.17 -7.24 9.64
C VAL A 329 5.79 -8.72 9.72
N VAL A 330 4.83 -9.09 10.59
CA VAL A 330 4.42 -10.50 10.78
C VAL A 330 4.01 -11.18 9.49
N PRO A 331 3.18 -10.62 8.58
CA PRO A 331 2.79 -11.32 7.36
C PRO A 331 3.97 -11.69 6.47
N VAL A 332 4.92 -10.76 6.26
CA VAL A 332 6.13 -11.04 5.45
C VAL A 332 7.11 -11.95 6.18
N THR A 333 7.10 -11.94 7.52
CA THR A 333 7.96 -12.81 8.34
C THR A 333 7.49 -14.26 8.31
N LEU A 334 6.18 -14.48 8.32
CA LEU A 334 5.58 -15.82 8.35
C LEU A 334 5.44 -16.45 6.95
N SER A 335 5.61 -15.70 5.88
CA SER A 335 5.65 -16.23 4.52
C SER A 335 6.94 -17.00 4.27
N SER A 336 6.86 -18.12 3.54
CA SER A 336 8.05 -18.85 3.06
C SER A 336 8.93 -17.97 2.16
N THR A 337 8.31 -17.15 1.32
CA THR A 337 8.99 -16.18 0.47
C THR A 337 9.23 -14.88 1.21
N TRP A 338 10.50 -14.48 1.36
CA TRP A 338 10.87 -13.18 1.90
C TRP A 338 10.70 -12.09 0.83
N TRP A 339 9.65 -11.29 0.99
CA TRP A 339 9.37 -10.22 0.02
C TRP A 339 8.80 -8.97 0.71
N PRO A 340 9.63 -8.24 1.50
CA PRO A 340 9.20 -7.08 2.27
C PRO A 340 9.18 -5.81 1.41
N VAL A 341 8.48 -5.84 0.29
CA VAL A 341 8.31 -4.64 -0.55
C VAL A 341 7.47 -3.59 0.19
N PRO A 342 7.67 -2.30 -0.06
CA PRO A 342 7.01 -1.22 0.69
C PRO A 342 5.48 -1.33 0.73
N ARG A 343 4.84 -1.79 -0.35
CA ARG A 343 3.39 -1.99 -0.39
C ARG A 343 2.89 -3.06 0.60
N THR A 344 3.74 -4.01 1.01
CA THR A 344 3.39 -5.02 2.04
C THR A 344 3.54 -4.47 3.47
N LEU A 345 4.18 -3.33 3.62
CA LEU A 345 4.51 -2.68 4.89
C LEU A 345 3.73 -1.37 5.14
N ILE A 346 2.73 -1.10 4.30
CA ILE A 346 1.99 0.17 4.27
C ILE A 346 1.30 0.51 5.61
N SER A 347 0.92 -0.50 6.42
CA SER A 347 0.32 -0.30 7.74
C SER A 347 1.27 0.38 8.73
N PHE A 348 2.59 0.39 8.46
CA PHE A 348 3.58 1.11 9.26
C PHE A 348 3.30 2.62 9.34
N ALA A 349 2.82 3.23 8.26
CA ALA A 349 2.41 4.63 8.26
C ALA A 349 1.29 4.91 9.30
N PHE A 350 0.33 4.00 9.42
CA PHE A 350 -0.72 4.07 10.45
C PHE A 350 -0.14 3.90 11.87
N VAL A 351 0.83 3.01 12.06
CA VAL A 351 1.51 2.82 13.35
C VAL A 351 2.21 4.10 13.79
N LEU A 352 2.96 4.76 12.90
CA LEU A 352 3.62 6.04 13.20
C LEU A 352 2.60 7.13 13.56
N ALA A 353 1.56 7.27 12.75
CA ALA A 353 0.50 8.27 12.98
C ALA A 353 -0.24 8.00 14.29
N GLY A 354 -0.60 6.76 14.57
CA GLY A 354 -1.27 6.35 15.82
C GLY A 354 -0.41 6.63 17.05
N THR A 355 0.90 6.31 16.97
CA THR A 355 1.87 6.64 18.04
C THR A 355 1.89 8.14 18.31
N ALA A 356 1.99 8.96 17.27
CA ALA A 356 2.01 10.42 17.40
C ALA A 356 0.70 10.96 18.02
N VAL A 357 -0.47 10.45 17.59
CA VAL A 357 -1.77 10.88 18.14
C VAL A 357 -1.93 10.49 19.60
N LEU A 358 -1.46 9.31 20.03
CA LEU A 358 -1.46 8.92 21.45
C LEU A 358 -0.64 9.90 22.29
N LEU A 359 0.54 10.30 21.80
CA LEU A 359 1.42 11.24 22.49
C LEU A 359 0.85 12.65 22.57
N LEU A 360 0.10 13.11 21.56
CA LEU A 360 -0.50 14.45 21.54
C LEU A 360 -1.54 14.67 22.65
N SER A 361 -2.13 13.64 23.20
CA SER A 361 -3.26 13.72 24.11
C SER A 361 -2.99 14.51 25.42
N ARG A 362 -1.73 14.82 25.74
CA ARG A 362 -1.33 15.51 26.99
C ARG A 362 -0.16 16.50 26.86
N GLU A 363 0.24 16.84 25.65
CA GLU A 363 1.46 17.60 25.42
C GLU A 363 1.29 19.12 25.56
N LYS A 364 2.38 19.79 25.98
CA LYS A 364 2.44 21.25 26.09
C LYS A 364 2.45 21.91 24.69
N PRO A 365 1.82 23.09 24.55
CA PRO A 365 1.70 23.80 23.26
C PRO A 365 3.03 23.96 22.50
N ARG A 366 4.14 24.26 23.18
CA ARG A 366 5.46 24.48 22.53
C ARG A 366 5.99 23.23 21.84
N ARG A 367 5.84 22.05 22.44
CA ARG A 367 6.28 20.79 21.84
C ARG A 367 5.38 20.37 20.70
N GLN A 368 4.08 20.59 20.87
CA GLN A 368 3.13 20.36 19.78
C GLN A 368 3.47 21.21 18.55
N ILE A 369 3.86 22.49 18.74
CA ILE A 369 4.29 23.35 17.64
C ILE A 369 5.54 22.80 16.95
N ALA A 370 6.58 22.43 17.71
CA ALA A 370 7.82 21.89 17.16
C ALA A 370 7.57 20.56 16.40
N ALA A 371 6.81 19.64 16.98
CA ALA A 371 6.45 18.37 16.34
C ALA A 371 5.58 18.61 15.09
N THR A 372 4.63 19.56 15.14
CA THR A 372 3.79 19.95 13.99
C THR A 372 4.65 20.42 12.83
N ALA A 373 5.63 21.30 13.09
CA ALA A 373 6.54 21.79 12.05
C ALA A 373 7.32 20.65 11.39
N LEU A 374 7.85 19.70 12.19
CA LEU A 374 8.55 18.53 11.66
C LEU A 374 7.62 17.58 10.88
N PHE A 375 6.38 17.36 11.32
CA PHE A 375 5.40 16.58 10.56
C PHE A 375 5.04 17.26 9.24
N VAL A 376 4.91 18.59 9.20
CA VAL A 376 4.68 19.32 7.95
C VAL A 376 5.85 19.12 6.99
N VAL A 377 7.09 19.28 7.47
CA VAL A 377 8.30 19.03 6.66
C VAL A 377 8.32 17.58 6.16
N SER A 378 8.04 16.61 7.02
CA SER A 378 7.97 15.20 6.64
C SER A 378 6.90 14.95 5.56
N ALA A 379 5.69 15.52 5.71
CA ALA A 379 4.63 15.40 4.72
C ALA A 379 5.04 15.96 3.36
N LEU A 380 5.67 17.13 3.33
CA LEU A 380 6.18 17.74 2.09
C LEU A 380 7.26 16.86 1.42
N LEU A 381 8.17 16.30 2.21
CA LEU A 381 9.21 15.40 1.70
C LEU A 381 8.61 14.10 1.13
N PHE A 382 7.62 13.51 1.81
CA PHE A 382 6.90 12.34 1.29
C PHE A 382 6.09 12.68 0.03
N CYS A 383 5.44 13.87 -0.02
CA CYS A 383 4.75 14.34 -1.23
C CYS A 383 5.71 14.44 -2.42
N ALA A 384 6.85 15.12 -2.22
CA ALA A 384 7.84 15.30 -3.28
C ALA A 384 8.38 13.96 -3.79
N HIS A 385 8.69 13.05 -2.85
CA HIS A 385 9.20 11.72 -3.19
C HIS A 385 8.15 10.87 -3.92
N SER A 386 6.90 10.85 -3.44
CA SER A 386 5.80 10.14 -4.09
C SER A 386 5.55 10.62 -5.51
N ASN A 387 5.53 11.93 -5.73
CA ASN A 387 5.37 12.50 -7.06
C ASN A 387 6.56 12.15 -7.97
N SER A 388 7.79 12.16 -7.45
CA SER A 388 8.99 11.75 -8.22
C SER A 388 8.89 10.28 -8.67
N LEU A 389 8.45 9.37 -7.81
CA LEU A 389 8.26 7.97 -8.15
C LEU A 389 7.23 7.78 -9.27
N LEU A 390 6.07 8.44 -9.17
CA LEU A 390 5.00 8.34 -10.17
C LEU A 390 5.41 8.96 -11.51
N LEU A 391 6.12 10.10 -11.48
CA LEU A 391 6.68 10.71 -12.69
C LEU A 391 7.72 9.81 -13.36
N ASN A 392 8.56 9.14 -12.56
CA ASN A 392 9.53 8.19 -13.08
C ASN A 392 8.86 6.99 -13.74
N GLN A 393 7.78 6.47 -13.15
CA GLN A 393 7.00 5.41 -13.78
C GLN A 393 6.41 5.85 -15.13
N GLN A 394 5.83 7.05 -15.20
CA GLN A 394 5.30 7.56 -16.47
C GLN A 394 6.40 7.74 -17.53
N ARG A 395 7.59 8.22 -17.11
CA ARG A 395 8.74 8.34 -18.02
C ARG A 395 9.18 6.98 -18.56
N LEU A 396 9.25 5.98 -17.68
CA LEU A 396 9.62 4.61 -18.06
C LEU A 396 8.58 4.02 -19.01
N ASN A 397 7.30 4.13 -18.69
CA ASN A 397 6.24 3.63 -19.54
C ASN A 397 6.25 4.25 -20.95
N ARG A 398 6.46 5.58 -21.05
CA ARG A 398 6.61 6.26 -22.34
C ARG A 398 7.85 5.78 -23.10
N TRP A 399 8.93 5.51 -22.39
CA TRP A 399 10.14 5.00 -22.99
C TRP A 399 9.94 3.57 -23.50
N ASP A 400 9.30 2.68 -22.73
CA ASP A 400 8.97 1.31 -23.15
C ASP A 400 8.10 1.31 -24.42
N ILE A 401 7.04 2.14 -24.45
CA ILE A 401 6.18 2.29 -25.63
C ILE A 401 6.98 2.75 -26.86
N ALA A 402 7.82 3.78 -26.70
CA ALA A 402 8.64 4.29 -27.81
C ALA A 402 9.64 3.24 -28.34
N GLN A 403 10.25 2.45 -27.44
CA GLN A 403 11.15 1.36 -27.82
C GLN A 403 10.39 0.24 -28.52
N ALA A 404 9.22 -0.19 -28.02
CA ALA A 404 8.40 -1.23 -28.66
C ALA A 404 8.01 -0.83 -30.09
N GLN A 405 7.53 0.40 -30.27
CA GLN A 405 7.21 0.94 -31.61
C GLN A 405 8.43 0.98 -32.54
N ALA A 406 9.59 1.45 -32.06
CA ALA A 406 10.79 1.52 -32.84
C ALA A 406 11.31 0.12 -33.23
N ILE A 407 11.25 -0.85 -32.34
CA ILE A 407 11.61 -2.24 -32.57
C ILE A 407 10.69 -2.85 -33.64
N ALA A 408 9.37 -2.73 -33.47
CA ALA A 408 8.40 -3.28 -34.41
C ALA A 408 8.54 -2.71 -35.82
N LEU A 409 8.69 -1.38 -35.94
CA LEU A 409 8.89 -0.72 -37.22
C LEU A 409 10.17 -1.18 -37.91
N ARG A 410 11.23 -1.32 -37.16
CA ARG A 410 12.53 -1.74 -37.71
C ARG A 410 12.55 -3.23 -38.04
N ALA A 411 11.93 -4.10 -37.24
CA ALA A 411 11.76 -5.51 -37.55
C ALA A 411 11.03 -5.68 -38.90
N ALA A 412 9.95 -4.93 -39.08
CA ALA A 412 9.18 -4.95 -40.32
C ALA A 412 9.99 -4.46 -41.54
N ALA A 413 10.90 -3.49 -41.37
CA ALA A 413 11.74 -2.95 -42.44
C ALA A 413 12.94 -3.85 -42.78
N ASP A 414 13.67 -4.33 -41.77
CA ASP A 414 14.92 -5.05 -41.94
C ASP A 414 14.73 -6.58 -42.11
N HIS A 415 13.63 -7.13 -41.50
CA HIS A 415 13.34 -8.57 -41.46
C HIS A 415 11.87 -8.90 -41.81
N PRO A 416 11.34 -8.48 -42.96
CA PRO A 416 9.90 -8.54 -43.26
C PRO A 416 9.33 -9.98 -43.25
N ALA A 417 10.13 -10.99 -43.51
CA ALA A 417 9.69 -12.39 -43.56
C ALA A 417 9.35 -12.96 -42.16
N VAL A 418 9.96 -12.43 -41.10
CA VAL A 418 9.86 -12.96 -39.75
C VAL A 418 9.45 -11.89 -38.71
N SER A 419 9.13 -10.70 -39.17
CA SER A 419 8.82 -9.53 -38.30
C SER A 419 7.61 -9.71 -37.36
N GLY A 420 6.77 -10.72 -37.64
CA GLY A 420 5.64 -11.07 -36.76
C GLY A 420 6.06 -11.80 -35.47
N LYS A 421 7.31 -12.21 -35.34
CA LYS A 421 7.84 -12.92 -34.18
C LYS A 421 9.10 -12.23 -33.68
N ILE A 422 9.07 -11.72 -32.47
CA ILE A 422 10.16 -10.95 -31.87
C ILE A 422 10.59 -11.57 -30.55
N ALA A 423 11.89 -11.83 -30.42
CA ALA A 423 12.51 -12.29 -29.19
C ALA A 423 13.40 -11.17 -28.63
N ILE A 424 13.25 -10.84 -27.35
CA ILE A 424 14.02 -9.79 -26.67
C ILE A 424 15.02 -10.41 -25.71
N ALA A 425 16.31 -10.17 -25.93
CA ALA A 425 17.38 -10.63 -25.06
C ALA A 425 18.18 -9.46 -24.47
N GLY A 426 18.77 -9.69 -23.29
CA GLY A 426 19.61 -8.68 -22.61
C GLY A 426 18.87 -7.68 -21.73
N ALA A 427 17.54 -7.66 -21.76
CA ALA A 427 16.76 -6.86 -20.83
C ALA A 427 16.83 -7.42 -19.39
N HIS A 428 17.04 -6.58 -18.39
CA HIS A 428 17.22 -6.98 -17.01
C HIS A 428 15.98 -6.73 -16.16
N TRP A 429 15.63 -7.68 -15.32
CA TRP A 429 14.44 -7.66 -14.46
C TRP A 429 14.34 -6.39 -13.61
N TYR A 430 15.40 -6.04 -12.87
CA TYR A 430 15.41 -4.91 -11.94
C TYR A 430 16.12 -3.67 -12.48
N HIS A 431 16.48 -3.63 -13.76
CA HIS A 431 17.15 -2.49 -14.33
C HIS A 431 16.19 -1.72 -15.23
N SER A 432 16.00 -0.45 -14.91
CA SER A 432 15.37 0.46 -15.85
C SER A 432 16.30 0.69 -17.02
N LEU A 433 15.83 0.40 -18.22
CA LEU A 433 16.55 0.70 -19.45
C LEU A 433 16.53 2.21 -19.75
N ALA A 434 15.63 2.98 -19.13
CA ALA A 434 15.56 4.43 -19.25
C ALA A 434 16.52 5.12 -18.28
N PRO A 435 17.50 5.89 -18.75
CA PRO A 435 18.48 6.54 -17.88
C PRO A 435 17.84 7.47 -16.85
N GLY A 436 18.33 7.41 -15.61
CA GLY A 436 17.92 8.30 -14.53
C GLY A 436 16.56 7.99 -13.90
N ILE A 437 15.99 6.80 -14.15
CA ILE A 437 14.80 6.33 -13.45
C ILE A 437 15.23 5.52 -12.23
N ALA A 438 14.64 5.83 -11.07
CA ALA A 438 14.88 5.08 -9.85
C ALA A 438 14.36 3.64 -10.00
N GLN A 439 15.20 2.67 -9.64
CA GLN A 439 14.90 1.25 -9.74
C GLN A 439 14.05 0.78 -8.55
N GLY A 440 13.21 -0.21 -8.78
CA GLY A 440 12.34 -0.84 -7.79
C GLY A 440 11.22 -1.61 -8.49
N ASP A 441 10.46 -2.41 -7.76
CA ASP A 441 9.37 -3.23 -8.34
C ASP A 441 8.43 -2.43 -9.24
N MET A 442 8.12 -1.19 -8.85
CA MET A 442 7.20 -0.31 -9.58
C MET A 442 7.79 0.32 -10.84
N ASN A 443 9.11 0.42 -10.91
CA ASN A 443 9.84 1.05 -12.01
C ASN A 443 10.69 0.02 -12.77
N THR A 444 10.14 -1.15 -12.99
CA THR A 444 10.72 -2.18 -13.84
C THR A 444 10.17 -2.02 -15.25
N SER A 445 11.05 -2.08 -16.26
CA SER A 445 10.64 -2.01 -17.66
C SER A 445 9.85 -3.26 -18.06
N ALA A 446 8.72 -3.06 -18.77
CA ALA A 446 7.93 -4.14 -19.32
C ALA A 446 8.69 -4.97 -20.38
N MET A 447 9.70 -4.37 -21.02
CA MET A 447 10.61 -5.08 -21.94
C MET A 447 11.38 -6.23 -21.27
N ALA A 448 11.64 -6.13 -19.96
CA ALA A 448 12.40 -7.12 -19.20
C ALA A 448 11.54 -8.28 -18.67
N ILE A 449 10.21 -8.22 -18.83
CA ILE A 449 9.27 -9.07 -18.12
C ILE A 449 8.49 -9.94 -19.10
N GLY A 450 8.68 -11.26 -19.01
CA GLY A 450 8.10 -12.22 -19.95
C GLY A 450 6.57 -12.17 -20.08
N TRP A 451 5.85 -11.88 -19.00
CA TRP A 451 4.40 -11.74 -19.03
C TRP A 451 3.88 -10.35 -19.43
N ALA A 452 4.75 -9.37 -19.57
CA ALA A 452 4.37 -7.98 -19.85
C ALA A 452 4.79 -7.53 -21.26
N VAL A 453 5.84 -8.13 -21.81
CA VAL A 453 6.46 -7.66 -23.05
C VAL A 453 5.54 -7.81 -24.27
N ASP A 454 4.83 -8.92 -24.38
CA ASP A 454 3.89 -9.18 -25.48
C ASP A 454 2.78 -8.12 -25.49
N ALA A 455 2.09 -7.96 -24.35
CA ALA A 455 1.05 -6.95 -24.19
C ALA A 455 1.53 -5.50 -24.36
N LEU A 456 2.80 -5.20 -24.01
CA LEU A 456 3.41 -3.91 -24.30
C LEU A 456 3.46 -3.63 -25.81
N PHE A 457 3.86 -4.63 -26.61
CA PHE A 457 3.92 -4.47 -28.05
C PHE A 457 2.54 -4.34 -28.68
N ASP A 458 1.58 -5.17 -28.28
CA ASP A 458 0.19 -5.09 -28.74
C ASP A 458 -0.41 -3.70 -28.47
N GLU A 459 -0.30 -3.21 -27.24
CA GLU A 459 -0.79 -1.89 -26.82
C GLU A 459 -0.08 -0.76 -27.56
N SER A 460 1.23 -0.92 -27.81
CA SER A 460 2.05 0.14 -28.40
C SER A 460 1.91 0.23 -29.92
N THR A 461 1.69 -0.88 -30.60
CA THR A 461 1.66 -0.96 -32.07
C THR A 461 0.26 -1.11 -32.65
N GLY A 462 -0.69 -1.60 -31.85
CA GLY A 462 -2.03 -1.96 -32.32
C GLY A 462 -2.04 -3.14 -33.29
N THR A 463 -0.98 -3.93 -33.32
CA THR A 463 -0.80 -5.11 -34.18
C THR A 463 -0.55 -6.35 -33.33
N ASP A 464 -1.11 -7.47 -33.73
CA ASP A 464 -0.92 -8.78 -33.10
C ASP A 464 0.48 -9.31 -33.47
N LEU A 465 1.48 -9.01 -32.64
CA LEU A 465 2.85 -9.48 -32.75
C LEU A 465 3.09 -10.53 -31.68
N SER A 466 3.75 -11.62 -32.00
CA SER A 466 4.21 -12.59 -31.01
C SER A 466 5.56 -12.16 -30.45
N VAL A 467 5.55 -11.57 -29.25
CA VAL A 467 6.77 -11.05 -28.61
C VAL A 467 7.05 -11.79 -27.32
N ARG A 468 8.30 -12.23 -27.14
CA ARG A 468 8.71 -12.94 -25.93
C ARG A 468 10.02 -12.42 -25.34
N SER A 469 10.20 -12.54 -24.05
CA SER A 469 11.50 -12.41 -23.42
C SER A 469 12.29 -13.69 -23.64
N ALA A 470 13.54 -13.54 -24.11
CA ALA A 470 14.39 -14.65 -24.52
C ALA A 470 15.79 -14.54 -23.90
N PRO A 471 15.92 -14.63 -22.56
CA PRO A 471 17.21 -14.56 -21.89
C PRO A 471 18.15 -15.72 -22.31
N GLU A 472 17.61 -16.83 -22.76
CA GLU A 472 18.37 -17.96 -23.30
C GLU A 472 19.10 -17.64 -24.59
N LEU A 473 18.63 -16.65 -25.34
CA LEU A 473 19.29 -16.17 -26.58
C LEU A 473 20.32 -15.04 -26.34
N ALA A 474 20.55 -14.63 -25.08
CA ALA A 474 21.53 -13.60 -24.75
C ALA A 474 22.95 -13.89 -25.28
N PRO A 475 23.43 -15.16 -25.34
CA PRO A 475 24.74 -15.44 -25.97
C PRO A 475 24.85 -15.03 -27.45
N ALA A 476 23.74 -15.03 -28.20
CA ALA A 476 23.73 -14.56 -29.59
C ALA A 476 23.90 -13.04 -29.72
N CYS A 477 23.73 -12.31 -28.62
CA CYS A 477 23.94 -10.86 -28.51
C CYS A 477 25.40 -10.49 -28.14
N GLU A 478 26.24 -11.45 -27.76
CA GLU A 478 27.62 -11.16 -27.38
C GLU A 478 28.41 -10.45 -28.49
N GLY A 479 29.08 -9.38 -28.13
CA GLY A 479 29.86 -8.55 -29.08
C GLY A 479 29.01 -7.60 -29.93
N ARG A 480 27.68 -7.60 -29.81
CA ARG A 480 26.81 -6.65 -30.50
C ARG A 480 26.52 -5.45 -29.61
N GLN A 481 26.24 -4.32 -30.24
CA GLN A 481 25.76 -3.16 -29.51
C GLN A 481 24.26 -3.30 -29.22
N PRO A 482 23.79 -2.85 -28.04
CA PRO A 482 22.39 -2.92 -27.71
C PRO A 482 21.54 -2.02 -28.62
N PHE A 483 20.24 -2.36 -28.74
CA PHE A 483 19.29 -1.52 -29.46
C PHE A 483 19.36 -0.05 -28.95
N PRO A 484 19.39 0.96 -29.83
CA PRO A 484 19.00 0.95 -31.24
C PRO A 484 20.18 0.80 -32.26
N ALA A 485 21.31 0.26 -31.87
CA ALA A 485 22.43 0.08 -32.82
C ALA A 485 22.02 -0.74 -34.07
N LYS A 486 22.75 -0.56 -35.17
CA LYS A 486 22.38 -1.16 -36.44
C LYS A 486 22.45 -2.69 -36.43
N ASP A 487 23.38 -3.25 -35.68
CA ASP A 487 23.63 -4.70 -35.52
C ASP A 487 22.93 -5.35 -34.33
N SER A 488 22.04 -4.61 -33.66
CA SER A 488 21.29 -5.07 -32.47
C SER A 488 20.12 -6.00 -32.82
N MET A 489 19.76 -6.13 -34.10
CA MET A 489 18.64 -6.97 -34.54
C MET A 489 19.17 -7.99 -35.55
N ILE A 490 18.87 -9.27 -35.31
CA ILE A 490 19.27 -10.39 -36.15
C ILE A 490 18.14 -11.41 -36.26
N GLU A 491 18.16 -12.19 -37.34
CA GLU A 491 17.26 -13.33 -37.47
C GLU A 491 17.88 -14.57 -36.84
N VAL A 492 17.14 -15.20 -35.92
CA VAL A 492 17.53 -16.45 -35.24
C VAL A 492 16.31 -17.34 -35.19
N ASP A 493 16.40 -18.57 -35.68
CA ASP A 493 15.34 -19.59 -35.61
C ASP A 493 13.96 -19.15 -36.13
N GLY A 494 13.92 -18.24 -37.11
CA GLY A 494 12.66 -17.72 -37.66
C GLY A 494 11.96 -16.66 -36.83
N GLU A 495 12.69 -16.03 -35.91
CA GLU A 495 12.28 -14.86 -35.11
C GLU A 495 13.30 -13.73 -35.29
N VAL A 496 12.87 -12.49 -35.03
CA VAL A 496 13.78 -11.33 -34.93
C VAL A 496 14.28 -11.24 -33.50
N LEU A 497 15.55 -11.58 -33.26
CA LEU A 497 16.19 -11.38 -31.96
C LEU A 497 16.65 -9.93 -31.81
N VAL A 498 16.22 -9.27 -30.77
CA VAL A 498 16.61 -7.91 -30.40
C VAL A 498 17.53 -7.96 -29.18
N CYS A 499 18.73 -7.47 -29.32
CA CYS A 499 19.74 -7.34 -28.27
C CYS A 499 19.54 -5.99 -27.54
N MET A 500 19.19 -6.04 -26.25
CA MET A 500 18.91 -4.85 -25.43
C MET A 500 20.08 -4.47 -24.52
#